data_66d69da5eb9fba7bfd345b98e4b996ef
#
_entry.id   66d69da5eb9fba7bfd345b98e4b996ef
#
_cell.length_a   1.000
_cell.length_b   1.000
_cell.length_c   1.000
_cell.angle_alpha   90.00
_cell.angle_beta   90.00
_cell.angle_gamma   90.00
#
_symmetry.space_group_name_H-M   'P 1'
#
loop_
_entity.id
_entity.type
_entity.pdbx_description
1 polymer ?
#
loop_
_entity_poly.entity_id
_entity_poly.type
_entity_poly.pdbx_seq_one_letter_code
_entity_poly.pdbx_strand_id
1 'polypeptide(L)'
;MDIPVNAAKPGRRRYLTLVMIFITVVICYVDRANLAVASAHIQEEFGITKAQMGYVFSAFAWLYTLCQIPGGWFLDRVGSRVTYFIAIFGWSVATLFQGFATGLMSLIGLRAITGIFEAPAFPTNNRMVTSWFPEHERASAVGFYTSGQFVGLAFLTPLLIWIQEMLSWHWVFIVTGGIGIIWSLIWFKVYQPPRLTKGISKAELDYIRDGGGLVDGDAPVKKEARQPLTAKDWKLVFHRKLIGVYLGQFAVASTLWFFLTWFPNYLTQEKGITALKAGFMTTVPFLAAFIGVLLSGWVADLLVRKGFSLGFARKTPIICGLLISTCIMGANYT
;
A
#
# COMPACT_ATOMS: atom_id res chain seq x y z
N MET A 1 0.07 -34.01 -16.11
CA MET A 1 0.53 -33.06 -17.14
C MET A 1 2.06 -33.06 -17.08
N ASP A 2 2.65 -33.78 -18.01
CA ASP A 2 4.11 -33.92 -18.10
C ASP A 2 4.69 -32.61 -18.59
N ILE A 3 5.46 -31.96 -17.71
CA ILE A 3 6.24 -30.78 -18.06
C ILE A 3 7.37 -31.24 -18.97
N PRO A 4 7.51 -30.75 -20.21
CA PRO A 4 8.57 -31.16 -21.09
C PRO A 4 9.92 -30.88 -20.44
N VAL A 5 10.76 -31.93 -20.36
CA VAL A 5 12.05 -31.99 -19.65
C VAL A 5 13.12 -30.97 -20.15
N ASN A 6 12.77 -30.10 -21.10
CA ASN A 6 13.70 -29.13 -21.71
C ASN A 6 13.18 -27.69 -21.72
N ALA A 7 12.25 -27.32 -20.80
CA ALA A 7 11.82 -25.94 -20.70
C ALA A 7 12.92 -25.10 -20.04
N ALA A 8 13.48 -24.13 -20.76
CA ALA A 8 14.41 -23.15 -20.20
C ALA A 8 13.83 -22.54 -18.91
N LYS A 9 14.64 -22.50 -17.83
CA LYS A 9 14.15 -21.94 -16.56
C LYS A 9 13.62 -20.53 -16.76
N PRO A 10 12.44 -20.19 -16.21
CA PRO A 10 11.89 -18.85 -16.34
C PRO A 10 12.85 -17.82 -15.75
N GLY A 11 12.98 -16.69 -16.42
CA GLY A 11 13.77 -15.56 -15.95
C GLY A 11 13.28 -15.01 -14.61
N ARG A 12 13.94 -13.95 -14.11
CA ARG A 12 13.64 -13.33 -12.80
C ARG A 12 13.25 -11.85 -12.91
N ARG A 13 12.86 -11.38 -14.08
CA ARG A 13 12.49 -9.97 -14.31
C ARG A 13 11.26 -9.55 -13.52
N ARG A 14 10.30 -10.46 -13.30
CA ARG A 14 9.11 -10.21 -12.48
C ARG A 14 9.47 -9.80 -11.04
N TYR A 15 10.56 -10.34 -10.47
CA TYR A 15 10.99 -9.98 -9.12
C TYR A 15 11.57 -8.56 -9.03
N LEU A 16 12.20 -8.05 -10.09
CA LEU A 16 12.63 -6.65 -10.14
C LEU A 16 11.40 -5.73 -10.06
N THR A 17 10.36 -6.01 -10.83
CA THR A 17 9.09 -5.26 -10.75
C THR A 17 8.51 -5.33 -9.34
N LEU A 18 8.53 -6.50 -8.70
CA LEU A 18 8.02 -6.68 -7.34
C LEU A 18 8.79 -5.84 -6.31
N VAL A 19 10.13 -5.82 -6.40
CA VAL A 19 10.98 -4.97 -5.54
C VAL A 19 10.69 -3.49 -5.78
N MET A 20 10.48 -3.08 -7.02
CA MET A 20 10.10 -1.68 -7.33
C MET A 20 8.76 -1.30 -6.72
N ILE A 21 7.77 -2.18 -6.78
CA ILE A 21 6.46 -1.98 -6.12
C ILE A 21 6.66 -1.89 -4.59
N PHE A 22 7.45 -2.79 -4.01
CA PHE A 22 7.75 -2.79 -2.57
C PHE A 22 8.37 -1.46 -2.12
N ILE A 23 9.41 -0.97 -2.82
CA ILE A 23 10.04 0.31 -2.50
C ILE A 23 9.04 1.46 -2.59
N THR A 24 8.16 1.46 -3.61
CA THR A 24 7.11 2.49 -3.73
C THR A 24 6.13 2.45 -2.56
N VAL A 25 5.75 1.25 -2.09
CA VAL A 25 4.89 1.11 -0.90
C VAL A 25 5.60 1.60 0.35
N VAL A 26 6.90 1.33 0.50
CA VAL A 26 7.71 1.88 1.61
C VAL A 26 7.67 3.41 1.59
N ILE A 27 7.95 4.05 0.45
CA ILE A 27 7.92 5.52 0.29
C ILE A 27 6.54 6.06 0.64
N CYS A 28 5.48 5.47 0.11
CA CYS A 28 4.09 5.85 0.36
C CYS A 28 3.76 5.87 1.88
N TYR A 29 4.18 4.85 2.63
CA TYR A 29 3.90 4.78 4.07
C TYR A 29 4.84 5.62 4.92
N VAL A 30 6.05 5.91 4.47
CA VAL A 30 6.92 6.93 5.07
C VAL A 30 6.27 8.31 4.95
N ASP A 31 5.75 8.66 3.78
CA ASP A 31 5.07 9.94 3.56
C ASP A 31 3.80 10.09 4.42
N ARG A 32 3.11 8.99 4.70
CA ARG A 32 2.00 8.97 5.67
C ARG A 32 2.45 9.19 7.11
N ALA A 33 3.62 8.64 7.50
CA ALA A 33 4.19 8.78 8.84
C ALA A 33 4.71 10.20 9.11
N ASN A 34 5.16 10.92 8.09
CA ASN A 34 5.73 12.27 8.20
C ASN A 34 4.85 13.21 9.05
N LEU A 35 3.56 13.27 8.71
CA LEU A 35 2.63 14.16 9.41
C LEU A 35 2.43 13.77 10.87
N ALA A 36 2.40 12.46 11.17
CA ALA A 36 2.26 11.99 12.55
C ALA A 36 3.48 12.38 13.37
N VAL A 37 4.69 12.18 12.83
CA VAL A 37 5.95 12.58 13.45
C VAL A 37 6.01 14.09 13.68
N ALA A 38 5.71 14.89 12.66
CA ALA A 38 5.81 16.35 12.69
C ALA A 38 4.67 17.05 13.46
N SER A 39 3.58 16.32 13.78
CA SER A 39 2.31 16.93 14.24
C SER A 39 2.45 17.84 15.46
N ALA A 40 3.28 17.50 16.44
CA ALA A 40 3.45 18.29 17.66
C ALA A 40 4.13 19.63 17.35
N HIS A 41 5.21 19.62 16.58
CA HIS A 41 5.95 20.83 16.19
C HIS A 41 5.13 21.74 15.28
N ILE A 42 4.35 21.16 14.34
CA ILE A 42 3.42 21.92 13.48
C ILE A 42 2.35 22.62 14.32
N GLN A 43 1.81 21.95 15.35
CA GLN A 43 0.82 22.54 16.24
C GLN A 43 1.40 23.69 17.04
N GLU A 44 2.61 23.55 17.53
CA GLU A 44 3.32 24.60 18.28
C GLU A 44 3.64 25.81 17.38
N GLU A 45 4.22 25.60 16.21
CA GLU A 45 4.65 26.66 15.29
C GLU A 45 3.47 27.46 14.73
N PHE A 46 2.38 26.78 14.33
CA PHE A 46 1.22 27.44 13.73
C PHE A 46 0.11 27.80 14.73
N GLY A 47 0.28 27.47 16.01
CA GLY A 47 -0.73 27.71 17.04
C GLY A 47 -2.05 26.97 16.79
N ILE A 48 -2.02 25.81 16.14
CA ILE A 48 -3.22 25.05 15.76
C ILE A 48 -3.58 24.02 16.83
N THR A 49 -4.89 23.86 17.04
CA THR A 49 -5.42 22.89 18.02
C THR A 49 -5.32 21.44 17.52
N LYS A 50 -5.45 20.47 18.44
CA LYS A 50 -5.53 19.04 18.11
C LYS A 50 -6.69 18.75 17.14
N ALA A 51 -7.84 19.44 17.30
CA ALA A 51 -8.98 19.29 16.41
C ALA A 51 -8.67 19.78 14.98
N GLN A 52 -7.99 20.92 14.84
CA GLN A 52 -7.55 21.44 13.55
C GLN A 52 -6.53 20.52 12.87
N MET A 53 -5.62 19.92 13.65
CA MET A 53 -4.71 18.89 13.14
C MET A 53 -5.46 17.65 12.64
N GLY A 54 -6.58 17.29 13.29
CA GLY A 54 -7.51 16.27 12.81
C GLY A 54 -8.07 16.57 11.41
N TYR A 55 -8.35 17.83 11.09
CA TYR A 55 -8.78 18.20 9.72
C TYR A 55 -7.67 18.00 8.68
N VAL A 56 -6.40 18.27 9.05
CA VAL A 56 -5.24 18.01 8.18
C VAL A 56 -5.11 16.52 7.87
N PHE A 57 -5.22 15.66 8.89
CA PHE A 57 -5.22 14.20 8.68
C PHE A 57 -6.40 13.73 7.82
N SER A 58 -7.60 14.26 8.09
CA SER A 58 -8.83 13.88 7.39
C SER A 58 -8.84 14.32 5.94
N ALA A 59 -8.23 15.45 5.59
CA ALA A 59 -8.17 15.96 4.22
C ALA A 59 -7.55 14.94 3.26
N PHE A 60 -6.47 14.28 3.68
CA PHE A 60 -5.88 13.17 2.93
C PHE A 60 -6.87 12.01 2.77
N ALA A 61 -7.47 11.53 3.87
CA ALA A 61 -8.31 10.34 3.87
C ALA A 61 -9.55 10.50 2.97
N TRP A 62 -10.20 11.66 3.02
CA TRP A 62 -11.37 11.96 2.18
C TRP A 62 -11.03 11.96 0.70
N LEU A 63 -10.01 12.71 0.29
CA LEU A 63 -9.65 12.82 -1.13
C LEU A 63 -9.07 11.50 -1.66
N TYR A 64 -8.25 10.80 -0.85
CA TYR A 64 -7.76 9.48 -1.18
C TYR A 64 -8.91 8.51 -1.47
N THR A 65 -9.95 8.47 -0.61
CA THR A 65 -11.09 7.58 -0.78
C THR A 65 -11.93 7.95 -1.99
N LEU A 66 -12.28 9.22 -2.15
CA LEU A 66 -13.09 9.69 -3.28
C LEU A 66 -12.40 9.49 -4.63
N CYS A 67 -11.08 9.66 -4.67
CA CYS A 67 -10.30 9.55 -5.91
C CYS A 67 -9.90 8.10 -6.27
N GLN A 68 -10.23 7.09 -5.46
CA GLN A 68 -9.99 5.66 -5.79
C GLN A 68 -10.66 5.26 -7.11
N ILE A 69 -11.94 5.62 -7.29
CA ILE A 69 -12.70 5.28 -8.49
C ILE A 69 -12.19 6.05 -9.72
N PRO A 70 -12.05 7.40 -9.69
CA PRO A 70 -11.42 8.14 -10.79
C PRO A 70 -10.00 7.68 -11.10
N GLY A 71 -9.21 7.36 -10.06
CA GLY A 71 -7.84 6.85 -10.21
C GLY A 71 -7.79 5.50 -10.92
N GLY A 72 -8.70 4.58 -10.59
CA GLY A 72 -8.85 3.32 -11.31
C GLY A 72 -9.24 3.51 -12.77
N TRP A 73 -10.17 4.41 -13.04
CA TRP A 73 -10.56 4.75 -14.41
C TRP A 73 -9.40 5.38 -15.22
N PHE A 74 -8.59 6.24 -14.59
CA PHE A 74 -7.39 6.80 -15.19
C PHE A 74 -6.36 5.70 -15.51
N LEU A 75 -6.11 4.80 -14.56
CA LEU A 75 -5.25 3.63 -14.72
C LEU A 75 -5.65 2.78 -15.95
N ASP A 76 -6.93 2.52 -16.09
CA ASP A 76 -7.46 1.73 -17.21
C ASP A 76 -7.22 2.37 -18.58
N ARG A 77 -7.16 3.69 -18.65
CA ARG A 77 -6.95 4.41 -19.92
C ARG A 77 -5.50 4.59 -20.28
N VAL A 78 -4.66 4.82 -19.29
CA VAL A 78 -3.28 5.27 -19.46
C VAL A 78 -2.27 4.16 -19.26
N GLY A 79 -2.67 3.09 -18.51
CA GLY A 79 -1.79 1.97 -18.14
C GLY A 79 -0.94 2.26 -16.91
N SER A 80 -0.35 1.19 -16.33
CA SER A 80 0.32 1.26 -15.03
C SER A 80 1.56 2.13 -15.03
N ARG A 81 2.35 2.13 -16.10
CA ARG A 81 3.62 2.87 -16.16
C ARG A 81 3.43 4.35 -15.91
N VAL A 82 2.55 4.97 -16.68
CA VAL A 82 2.32 6.42 -16.64
C VAL A 82 1.48 6.82 -15.45
N THR A 83 0.44 6.04 -15.12
CA THR A 83 -0.40 6.29 -13.95
C THR A 83 0.42 6.30 -12.68
N TYR A 84 1.30 5.32 -12.50
CA TYR A 84 2.12 5.23 -11.29
C TYR A 84 3.19 6.31 -11.23
N PHE A 85 3.79 6.67 -12.38
CA PHE A 85 4.70 7.83 -12.46
C PHE A 85 4.01 9.11 -11.99
N ILE A 86 2.85 9.44 -12.57
CA ILE A 86 2.08 10.65 -12.23
C ILE A 86 1.68 10.60 -10.74
N ALA A 87 1.26 9.44 -10.25
CA ALA A 87 0.89 9.24 -8.85
C ALA A 87 2.10 9.53 -7.94
N ILE A 88 3.23 8.81 -8.12
CA ILE A 88 4.42 8.95 -7.27
C ILE A 88 4.94 10.39 -7.34
N PHE A 89 5.10 10.94 -8.53
CA PHE A 89 5.59 12.30 -8.73
C PHE A 89 4.67 13.33 -8.06
N GLY A 90 3.36 13.23 -8.29
CA GLY A 90 2.39 14.20 -7.78
C GLY A 90 2.30 14.20 -6.26
N TRP A 91 2.19 13.01 -5.61
CA TRP A 91 2.16 12.99 -4.14
C TRP A 91 3.50 13.40 -3.53
N SER A 92 4.64 13.05 -4.15
CA SER A 92 5.96 13.40 -3.64
C SER A 92 6.23 14.91 -3.74
N VAL A 93 5.79 15.56 -4.80
CA VAL A 93 5.83 17.02 -4.94
C VAL A 93 4.94 17.66 -3.87
N ALA A 94 3.71 17.17 -3.69
CA ALA A 94 2.83 17.68 -2.64
C ALA A 94 3.43 17.48 -1.23
N THR A 95 4.06 16.32 -0.98
CA THR A 95 4.79 16.04 0.27
C THR A 95 5.95 17.02 0.47
N LEU A 96 6.78 17.24 -0.54
CA LEU A 96 7.88 18.20 -0.49
C LEU A 96 7.39 19.59 -0.13
N PHE A 97 6.31 20.05 -0.77
CA PHE A 97 5.72 21.36 -0.49
C PHE A 97 5.09 21.48 0.90
N GLN A 98 4.71 20.37 1.57
CA GLN A 98 4.30 20.41 2.97
C GLN A 98 5.43 20.94 3.88
N GLY A 99 6.70 20.72 3.53
CA GLY A 99 7.84 21.32 4.22
C GLY A 99 7.94 22.84 4.08
N PHE A 100 7.19 23.46 3.18
CA PHE A 100 7.10 24.92 2.99
C PHE A 100 5.71 25.47 3.36
N ALA A 101 4.91 24.69 4.08
CA ALA A 101 3.59 25.13 4.50
C ALA A 101 3.68 26.34 5.45
N THR A 102 2.74 27.27 5.31
CA THR A 102 2.70 28.53 6.05
C THR A 102 1.55 28.60 7.05
N GLY A 103 0.81 27.50 7.23
CA GLY A 103 -0.28 27.43 8.18
C GLY A 103 -1.30 26.33 7.84
N LEU A 104 -2.41 26.31 8.59
CA LEU A 104 -3.42 25.27 8.54
C LEU A 104 -3.97 24.99 7.13
N MET A 105 -4.37 26.05 6.40
CA MET A 105 -5.03 25.88 5.09
C MET A 105 -4.08 25.36 4.03
N SER A 106 -2.80 25.78 4.05
CA SER A 106 -1.78 25.24 3.15
C SER A 106 -1.53 23.74 3.40
N LEU A 107 -1.49 23.33 4.68
CA LEU A 107 -1.36 21.90 5.05
C LEU A 107 -2.57 21.10 4.60
N ILE A 108 -3.80 21.57 4.85
CA ILE A 108 -5.04 20.91 4.40
C ILE A 108 -5.03 20.71 2.89
N GLY A 109 -4.70 21.77 2.14
CA GLY A 109 -4.66 21.72 0.67
C GLY A 109 -3.61 20.73 0.15
N LEU A 110 -2.39 20.76 0.69
CA LEU A 110 -1.31 19.86 0.28
C LEU A 110 -1.60 18.41 0.66
N ARG A 111 -2.21 18.15 1.82
CA ARG A 111 -2.66 16.80 2.21
C ARG A 111 -3.77 16.28 1.31
N ALA A 112 -4.72 17.14 0.92
CA ALA A 112 -5.74 16.80 -0.05
C ALA A 112 -5.14 16.40 -1.41
N ILE A 113 -4.18 17.20 -1.91
CA ILE A 113 -3.45 16.91 -3.15
C ILE A 113 -2.68 15.58 -3.04
N THR A 114 -1.99 15.34 -1.92
CA THR A 114 -1.32 14.06 -1.66
C THR A 114 -2.31 12.89 -1.76
N GLY A 115 -3.49 13.01 -1.15
CA GLY A 115 -4.55 11.99 -1.21
C GLY A 115 -5.05 11.71 -2.63
N ILE A 116 -5.23 12.74 -3.45
CA ILE A 116 -5.66 12.62 -4.85
C ILE A 116 -4.64 11.80 -5.66
N PHE A 117 -3.35 12.18 -5.59
CA PHE A 117 -2.32 11.52 -6.37
C PHE A 117 -1.97 10.13 -5.85
N GLU A 118 -2.10 9.86 -4.56
CA GLU A 118 -1.82 8.54 -3.99
C GLU A 118 -2.95 7.52 -4.23
N ALA A 119 -4.18 7.99 -4.49
CA ALA A 119 -5.35 7.12 -4.66
C ALA A 119 -5.18 5.98 -5.69
N PRO A 120 -4.60 6.18 -6.90
CA PRO A 120 -4.43 5.11 -7.88
C PRO A 120 -3.30 4.12 -7.54
N ALA A 121 -2.51 4.31 -6.48
CA ALA A 121 -1.32 3.51 -6.21
C ALA A 121 -1.64 2.03 -5.98
N PHE A 122 -2.54 1.69 -5.06
CA PHE A 122 -2.88 0.30 -4.77
C PHE A 122 -3.61 -0.43 -5.90
N PRO A 123 -4.59 0.19 -6.61
CA PRO A 123 -5.12 -0.39 -7.85
C PRO A 123 -4.04 -0.70 -8.88
N THR A 124 -3.05 0.19 -9.03
CA THR A 124 -1.93 0.00 -9.96
C THR A 124 -1.04 -1.16 -9.52
N ASN A 125 -0.72 -1.29 -8.22
CA ASN A 125 0.04 -2.43 -7.68
C ASN A 125 -0.64 -3.76 -8.00
N ASN A 126 -1.95 -3.87 -7.76
CA ASN A 126 -2.71 -5.08 -8.05
C ASN A 126 -2.71 -5.41 -9.54
N ARG A 127 -2.88 -4.41 -10.40
CA ARG A 127 -2.82 -4.60 -11.86
C ARG A 127 -1.44 -5.10 -12.31
N MET A 128 -0.36 -4.52 -11.78
CA MET A 128 1.00 -4.95 -12.08
C MET A 128 1.26 -6.39 -11.63
N VAL A 129 0.82 -6.76 -10.43
CA VAL A 129 0.97 -8.14 -9.94
C VAL A 129 0.19 -9.12 -10.81
N THR A 130 -1.04 -8.78 -11.23
CA THR A 130 -1.81 -9.66 -12.13
C THR A 130 -1.19 -9.78 -13.52
N SER A 131 -0.45 -8.77 -13.98
CA SER A 131 0.23 -8.79 -15.28
C SER A 131 1.59 -9.52 -15.25
N TRP A 132 2.31 -9.46 -14.11
CA TRP A 132 3.66 -9.98 -13.97
C TRP A 132 3.76 -11.34 -13.30
N PHE A 133 2.70 -11.79 -12.60
CA PHE A 133 2.75 -13.02 -11.80
C PHE A 133 1.67 -14.01 -12.20
N PRO A 134 2.03 -15.32 -12.30
CA PRO A 134 1.05 -16.39 -12.44
C PRO A 134 0.17 -16.47 -11.19
N GLU A 135 -1.02 -17.06 -11.33
CA GLU A 135 -2.04 -17.09 -10.25
C GLU A 135 -1.53 -17.71 -8.94
N HIS A 136 -0.68 -18.71 -9.04
CA HIS A 136 -0.12 -19.44 -7.89
C HIS A 136 1.05 -18.71 -7.17
N GLU A 137 1.51 -17.57 -7.69
CA GLU A 137 2.53 -16.71 -7.04
C GLU A 137 1.96 -15.36 -6.61
N ARG A 138 0.71 -15.02 -6.98
CA ARG A 138 0.13 -13.69 -6.74
C ARG A 138 -0.03 -13.36 -5.27
N ALA A 139 -0.43 -14.33 -4.44
CA ALA A 139 -0.66 -14.06 -3.03
C ALA A 139 0.66 -13.74 -2.32
N SER A 140 1.74 -14.45 -2.61
CA SER A 140 3.08 -14.14 -2.10
C SER A 140 3.58 -12.80 -2.61
N ALA A 141 3.36 -12.47 -3.89
CA ALA A 141 3.74 -11.18 -4.45
C ALA A 141 2.99 -10.01 -3.77
N VAL A 142 1.68 -10.16 -3.56
CA VAL A 142 0.87 -9.17 -2.82
C VAL A 142 1.34 -9.05 -1.37
N GLY A 143 1.58 -10.18 -0.68
CA GLY A 143 2.12 -10.20 0.67
C GLY A 143 3.46 -9.48 0.76
N PHE A 144 4.36 -9.73 -0.19
CA PHE A 144 5.67 -9.10 -0.22
C PHE A 144 5.58 -7.59 -0.37
N TYR A 145 4.89 -7.05 -1.40
CA TYR A 145 4.85 -5.59 -1.55
C TYR A 145 4.06 -4.91 -0.43
N THR A 146 3.01 -5.56 0.08
CA THR A 146 2.22 -5.03 1.19
C THR A 146 3.04 -4.97 2.48
N SER A 147 3.99 -5.87 2.68
CA SER A 147 4.88 -5.82 3.85
C SER A 147 5.72 -4.53 3.90
N GLY A 148 5.93 -3.86 2.77
CA GLY A 148 6.59 -2.56 2.67
C GLY A 148 5.93 -1.46 3.53
N GLN A 149 4.62 -1.53 3.76
CA GLN A 149 3.93 -0.59 4.66
C GLN A 149 4.47 -0.68 6.09
N PHE A 150 4.73 -1.88 6.58
CA PHE A 150 5.25 -2.08 7.94
C PHE A 150 6.73 -1.73 8.04
N VAL A 151 7.50 -1.90 6.95
CA VAL A 151 8.89 -1.42 6.86
C VAL A 151 8.92 0.11 6.96
N GLY A 152 8.07 0.80 6.21
CA GLY A 152 7.94 2.26 6.29
C GLY A 152 7.60 2.75 7.70
N LEU A 153 6.60 2.14 8.32
CA LEU A 153 6.11 2.56 9.64
C LEU A 153 7.03 2.14 10.80
N ALA A 154 7.54 0.92 10.80
CA ALA A 154 8.29 0.40 11.96
C ALA A 154 9.76 0.79 11.94
N PHE A 155 10.41 0.73 10.78
CA PHE A 155 11.87 0.89 10.68
C PHE A 155 12.31 2.29 10.26
N LEU A 156 11.49 3.02 9.50
CA LEU A 156 11.89 4.35 9.00
C LEU A 156 11.35 5.51 9.86
N THR A 157 10.33 5.28 10.70
CA THR A 157 9.88 6.32 11.65
C THR A 157 10.98 6.84 12.57
N PRO A 158 11.88 6.02 13.14
CA PRO A 158 13.02 6.53 13.91
C PRO A 158 13.95 7.45 13.11
N LEU A 159 14.13 7.16 11.81
CA LEU A 159 14.92 8.03 10.92
C LEU A 159 14.22 9.38 10.71
N LEU A 160 12.90 9.40 10.56
CA LEU A 160 12.13 10.64 10.44
C LEU A 160 12.24 11.51 11.70
N ILE A 161 12.15 10.88 12.89
CA ILE A 161 12.35 11.55 14.17
C ILE A 161 13.76 12.11 14.25
N TRP A 162 14.78 11.35 13.87
CA TRP A 162 16.17 11.81 13.85
C TRP A 162 16.36 13.01 12.92
N ILE A 163 15.78 13.02 11.72
CA ILE A 163 15.81 14.17 10.80
C ILE A 163 15.16 15.40 11.46
N GLN A 164 14.02 15.21 12.11
CA GLN A 164 13.29 16.26 12.79
C GLN A 164 14.09 16.89 13.92
N GLU A 165 14.72 16.07 14.77
CA GLU A 165 15.53 16.54 15.91
C GLU A 165 16.82 17.25 15.47
N MET A 166 17.45 16.79 14.39
CA MET A 166 18.71 17.36 13.90
C MET A 166 18.53 18.63 13.07
N LEU A 167 17.42 18.73 12.33
CA LEU A 167 17.19 19.82 11.39
C LEU A 167 15.93 20.60 11.72
N SER A 168 14.77 20.08 11.43
CA SER A 168 13.43 20.55 11.80
C SER A 168 12.36 19.65 11.15
N TRP A 169 11.08 19.79 11.55
CA TRP A 169 9.97 19.08 10.94
C TRP A 169 9.81 19.37 9.44
N HIS A 170 10.20 20.55 8.95
CA HIS A 170 10.17 20.91 7.53
C HIS A 170 11.00 19.94 6.68
N TRP A 171 12.20 19.61 7.17
CA TRP A 171 13.12 18.72 6.46
C TRP A 171 12.61 17.28 6.35
N VAL A 172 11.75 16.84 7.25
CA VAL A 172 11.10 15.52 7.14
C VAL A 172 10.36 15.43 5.82
N PHE A 173 9.57 16.45 5.47
CA PHE A 173 8.81 16.49 4.21
C PHE A 173 9.68 16.76 2.98
N ILE A 174 10.66 17.65 3.11
CA ILE A 174 11.55 18.00 2.00
C ILE A 174 12.38 16.78 1.56
N VAL A 175 12.97 16.06 2.51
CA VAL A 175 13.82 14.89 2.22
C VAL A 175 12.98 13.75 1.65
N THR A 176 11.87 13.40 2.29
CA THR A 176 11.04 12.27 1.81
C THR A 176 10.38 12.57 0.48
N GLY A 177 9.84 13.77 0.29
CA GLY A 177 9.30 14.20 -0.99
C GLY A 177 10.36 14.22 -2.10
N GLY A 178 11.58 14.70 -1.79
CA GLY A 178 12.73 14.67 -2.71
C GLY A 178 13.10 13.24 -3.13
N ILE A 179 13.18 12.30 -2.18
CA ILE A 179 13.41 10.88 -2.46
C ILE A 179 12.31 10.32 -3.37
N GLY A 180 11.04 10.63 -3.10
CA GLY A 180 9.91 10.18 -3.90
C GLY A 180 9.95 10.73 -5.33
N ILE A 181 10.34 12.00 -5.52
CA ILE A 181 10.52 12.58 -6.86
C ILE A 181 11.61 11.83 -7.63
N ILE A 182 12.78 11.62 -7.02
CA ILE A 182 13.88 10.85 -7.64
C ILE A 182 13.39 9.44 -7.99
N TRP A 183 12.69 8.79 -7.06
CA TRP A 183 12.13 7.46 -7.28
C TRP A 183 11.14 7.42 -8.45
N SER A 184 10.29 8.43 -8.59
CA SER A 184 9.34 8.51 -9.71
C SER A 184 10.04 8.54 -11.07
N LEU A 185 11.17 9.26 -11.18
CA LEU A 185 11.97 9.31 -12.40
C LEU A 185 12.64 7.97 -12.69
N ILE A 186 13.17 7.30 -11.67
CA ILE A 186 13.71 5.93 -11.79
C ILE A 186 12.61 4.97 -12.25
N TRP A 187 11.44 5.05 -11.61
CA TRP A 187 10.26 4.26 -11.99
C TRP A 187 9.95 4.40 -13.48
N PHE A 188 9.81 5.62 -13.96
CA PHE A 188 9.44 5.89 -15.35
C PHE A 188 10.46 5.37 -16.37
N LYS A 189 11.75 5.37 -16.00
CA LYS A 189 12.82 4.85 -16.87
C LYS A 189 12.88 3.32 -16.87
N VAL A 190 12.69 2.70 -15.72
CA VAL A 190 12.97 1.26 -15.50
C VAL A 190 11.74 0.38 -15.74
N TYR A 191 10.56 0.81 -15.26
CA TYR A 191 9.35 0.00 -15.39
C TYR A 191 8.79 0.04 -16.81
N GLN A 192 8.47 -1.15 -17.32
CA GLN A 192 7.70 -1.35 -18.55
C GLN A 192 6.73 -2.52 -18.33
N PRO A 193 5.59 -2.57 -19.05
CA PRO A 193 4.72 -3.75 -19.06
C PRO A 193 5.46 -5.01 -19.52
N PRO A 194 5.03 -6.23 -19.10
CA PRO A 194 5.78 -7.46 -19.38
C PRO A 194 6.15 -7.62 -20.86
N ARG A 195 5.19 -7.40 -21.74
CA ARG A 195 5.38 -7.54 -23.20
C ARG A 195 6.36 -6.56 -23.82
N LEU A 196 6.50 -5.37 -23.23
CA LEU A 196 7.37 -4.29 -23.73
C LEU A 196 8.74 -4.29 -23.06
N THR A 197 8.94 -5.13 -22.03
CA THR A 197 10.18 -5.15 -21.24
C THR A 197 11.32 -5.77 -22.05
N LYS A 198 12.33 -4.96 -22.34
CA LYS A 198 13.57 -5.43 -22.97
C LYS A 198 14.32 -6.38 -22.02
N GLY A 199 14.69 -7.56 -22.53
CA GLY A 199 15.45 -8.57 -21.78
C GLY A 199 14.60 -9.51 -20.91
N ILE A 200 13.28 -9.52 -21.05
CA ILE A 200 12.46 -10.62 -20.56
C ILE A 200 12.67 -11.84 -21.50
N SER A 201 12.91 -13.02 -20.94
CA SER A 201 13.03 -14.23 -21.74
C SER A 201 11.66 -14.69 -22.22
N LYS A 202 11.60 -15.30 -23.40
CA LYS A 202 10.36 -15.90 -23.90
C LYS A 202 9.81 -16.94 -22.91
N ALA A 203 10.68 -17.73 -22.31
CA ALA A 203 10.32 -18.73 -21.30
C ALA A 203 9.64 -18.09 -20.06
N GLU A 204 10.09 -16.90 -19.60
CA GLU A 204 9.46 -16.18 -18.49
C GLU A 204 8.08 -15.64 -18.89
N LEU A 205 7.96 -15.09 -20.12
CA LEU A 205 6.70 -14.55 -20.60
C LEU A 205 5.65 -15.65 -20.78
N ASP A 206 6.05 -16.80 -21.32
CA ASP A 206 5.18 -17.97 -21.49
C ASP A 206 4.80 -18.54 -20.11
N TYR A 207 5.75 -18.66 -19.18
CA TYR A 207 5.49 -19.08 -17.79
C TYR A 207 4.42 -18.21 -17.10
N ILE A 208 4.51 -16.87 -17.26
CA ILE A 208 3.55 -15.95 -16.69
C ILE A 208 2.17 -16.14 -17.35
N ARG A 209 2.13 -16.24 -18.69
CA ARG A 209 0.89 -16.38 -19.46
C ARG A 209 0.19 -17.71 -19.15
N ASP A 210 0.92 -18.82 -19.21
CA ASP A 210 0.39 -20.19 -18.98
C ASP A 210 -0.09 -20.35 -17.52
N GLY A 211 0.53 -19.65 -16.59
CA GLY A 211 0.10 -19.54 -15.20
C GLY A 211 -1.06 -18.58 -14.96
N GLY A 212 -1.73 -18.06 -15.99
CA GLY A 212 -2.89 -17.17 -15.89
C GLY A 212 -2.53 -15.68 -15.67
N GLY A 213 -1.26 -15.30 -15.90
CA GLY A 213 -0.85 -13.90 -15.86
C GLY A 213 -1.37 -13.11 -17.06
N LEU A 214 -1.87 -11.89 -16.80
CA LEU A 214 -2.45 -11.02 -17.83
C LEU A 214 -1.34 -10.17 -18.49
N VAL A 215 -0.43 -10.79 -19.21
CA VAL A 215 0.76 -10.14 -19.82
C VAL A 215 0.41 -8.96 -20.74
N ASP A 216 -0.78 -8.98 -21.34
CA ASP A 216 -1.32 -7.91 -22.17
C ASP A 216 -2.23 -6.94 -21.39
N GLY A 217 -2.55 -7.25 -20.13
CA GLY A 217 -3.52 -6.53 -19.30
C GLY A 217 -3.10 -5.12 -18.90
N ASP A 218 -1.81 -4.80 -19.04
CA ASP A 218 -1.26 -3.47 -18.75
C ASP A 218 -1.15 -2.56 -20.01
N ALA A 219 -1.54 -3.07 -21.17
CA ALA A 219 -1.67 -2.25 -22.37
C ALA A 219 -2.87 -1.31 -22.22
N PRO A 220 -2.77 -0.05 -22.71
CA PRO A 220 -3.93 0.84 -22.76
C PRO A 220 -5.06 0.15 -23.55
N VAL A 221 -6.21 0.00 -22.93
CA VAL A 221 -7.36 -0.61 -23.59
C VAL A 221 -7.74 0.27 -24.78
N LYS A 222 -7.61 -0.27 -25.99
CA LYS A 222 -8.14 0.38 -27.19
C LYS A 222 -9.60 0.78 -26.92
N LYS A 223 -10.01 1.92 -27.42
CA LYS A 223 -11.38 2.47 -27.33
C LYS A 223 -12.42 1.60 -28.05
N GLU A 224 -12.49 0.33 -27.73
CA GLU A 224 -13.70 -0.44 -28.05
C GLU A 224 -14.79 0.08 -27.13
N ALA A 225 -15.93 0.39 -27.71
CA ALA A 225 -17.04 1.10 -27.08
C ALA A 225 -17.35 0.48 -25.70
N ARG A 226 -16.82 1.08 -24.63
CA ARG A 226 -17.23 0.72 -23.27
C ARG A 226 -18.70 1.07 -23.17
N GLN A 227 -19.53 0.09 -22.93
CA GLN A 227 -20.91 0.34 -22.63
C GLN A 227 -21.00 1.20 -21.37
N PRO A 228 -21.83 2.25 -21.35
CA PRO A 228 -22.01 3.05 -20.15
C PRO A 228 -22.50 2.15 -19.00
N LEU A 229 -22.01 2.40 -17.79
CA LEU A 229 -22.44 1.71 -16.59
C LEU A 229 -23.96 1.85 -16.43
N THR A 230 -24.67 0.75 -16.38
CA THR A 230 -26.12 0.68 -16.20
C THR A 230 -26.47 0.60 -14.72
N ALA A 231 -27.73 0.90 -14.39
CA ALA A 231 -28.24 0.71 -13.02
C ALA A 231 -28.07 -0.75 -12.52
N LYS A 232 -28.01 -1.73 -13.43
CA LYS A 232 -27.75 -3.14 -13.09
C LYS A 232 -26.31 -3.33 -12.62
N ASP A 233 -25.35 -2.61 -13.19
CA ASP A 233 -23.93 -2.71 -12.81
C ASP A 233 -23.71 -2.15 -11.40
N TRP A 234 -24.42 -1.09 -11.02
CA TRP A 234 -24.40 -0.56 -9.66
C TRP A 234 -24.97 -1.54 -8.61
N LYS A 235 -25.96 -2.37 -8.98
CA LYS A 235 -26.44 -3.44 -8.09
C LYS A 235 -25.39 -4.51 -7.80
N LEU A 236 -24.42 -4.71 -8.71
CA LEU A 236 -23.33 -5.66 -8.48
C LEU A 236 -22.44 -5.23 -7.31
N VAL A 237 -22.28 -3.94 -7.05
CA VAL A 237 -21.51 -3.42 -5.91
C VAL A 237 -22.10 -3.87 -4.57
N PHE A 238 -23.43 -4.06 -4.50
CA PHE A 238 -24.13 -4.56 -3.32
C PHE A 238 -24.37 -6.08 -3.34
N HIS A 239 -23.66 -6.80 -4.21
CA HIS A 239 -23.78 -8.25 -4.26
C HIS A 239 -23.24 -8.88 -2.97
N ARG A 240 -23.95 -9.91 -2.43
CA ARG A 240 -23.64 -10.56 -1.15
C ARG A 240 -22.14 -10.96 -0.98
N LYS A 241 -21.50 -11.39 -2.07
CA LYS A 241 -20.05 -11.74 -2.04
C LYS A 241 -19.17 -10.52 -1.80
N LEU A 242 -19.51 -9.37 -2.39
CA LEU A 242 -18.76 -8.12 -2.21
C LEU A 242 -18.99 -7.50 -0.84
N ILE A 243 -20.20 -7.59 -0.31
CA ILE A 243 -20.49 -7.16 1.08
C ILE A 243 -19.60 -7.93 2.07
N GLY A 244 -19.43 -9.24 1.89
CA GLY A 244 -18.52 -10.03 2.73
C GLY A 244 -17.05 -9.54 2.65
N VAL A 245 -16.59 -9.14 1.46
CA VAL A 245 -15.25 -8.55 1.27
C VAL A 245 -15.16 -7.20 1.98
N TYR A 246 -16.17 -6.34 1.86
CA TYR A 246 -16.20 -5.01 2.51
C TYR A 246 -16.15 -5.14 4.03
N LEU A 247 -16.93 -6.05 4.63
CA LEU A 247 -16.93 -6.30 6.06
C LEU A 247 -15.58 -6.85 6.54
N GLY A 248 -14.98 -7.78 5.80
CA GLY A 248 -13.64 -8.29 6.10
C GLY A 248 -12.58 -7.19 6.04
N GLN A 249 -12.61 -6.36 5.00
CA GLN A 249 -11.68 -5.24 4.86
C GLN A 249 -11.89 -4.18 5.94
N PHE A 250 -13.13 -3.90 6.32
CA PHE A 250 -13.45 -3.00 7.43
C PHE A 250 -12.85 -3.50 8.75
N ALA A 251 -13.01 -4.80 9.07
CA ALA A 251 -12.44 -5.38 10.28
C ALA A 251 -10.91 -5.28 10.32
N VAL A 252 -10.24 -5.63 9.22
CA VAL A 252 -8.76 -5.53 9.10
C VAL A 252 -8.30 -4.08 9.22
N ALA A 253 -8.96 -3.16 8.52
CA ALA A 253 -8.62 -1.73 8.59
C ALA A 253 -8.84 -1.16 10.00
N SER A 254 -9.95 -1.49 10.66
CA SER A 254 -10.24 -1.05 12.03
C SER A 254 -9.17 -1.52 13.02
N THR A 255 -8.71 -2.77 12.90
CA THR A 255 -7.63 -3.32 13.72
C THR A 255 -6.32 -2.55 13.48
N LEU A 256 -5.96 -2.30 12.22
CA LEU A 256 -4.76 -1.54 11.88
C LEU A 256 -4.81 -0.11 12.47
N TRP A 257 -5.94 0.59 12.30
CA TRP A 257 -6.13 1.94 12.82
C TRP A 257 -6.11 2.00 14.34
N PHE A 258 -6.62 0.98 15.03
CA PHE A 258 -6.50 0.86 16.48
C PHE A 258 -5.03 0.85 16.92
N PHE A 259 -4.21 -0.01 16.33
CA PHE A 259 -2.80 -0.10 16.67
C PHE A 259 -2.00 1.16 16.29
N LEU A 260 -2.38 1.84 15.19
CA LEU A 260 -1.71 3.06 14.75
C LEU A 260 -2.02 4.27 15.63
N THR A 261 -3.27 4.41 16.11
CA THR A 261 -3.73 5.66 16.73
C THR A 261 -3.99 5.52 18.22
N TRP A 262 -4.64 4.44 18.65
CA TRP A 262 -5.14 4.28 20.02
C TRP A 262 -4.20 3.49 20.91
N PHE A 263 -3.49 2.52 20.38
CA PHE A 263 -2.65 1.63 21.17
C PHE A 263 -1.53 2.35 21.92
N PRO A 264 -0.79 3.33 21.35
CA PRO A 264 0.18 4.13 22.09
C PRO A 264 -0.44 4.89 23.26
N ASN A 265 -1.60 5.52 23.02
CA ASN A 265 -2.33 6.26 24.05
C ASN A 265 -2.84 5.34 25.17
N TYR A 266 -3.33 4.16 24.84
CA TYR A 266 -3.72 3.15 25.81
C TYR A 266 -2.56 2.74 26.71
N LEU A 267 -1.38 2.50 26.14
CA LEU A 267 -0.20 2.12 26.92
C LEU A 267 0.27 3.22 27.87
N THR A 268 0.19 4.49 27.45
CA THR A 268 0.66 5.62 28.25
C THR A 268 -0.37 6.08 29.28
N GLN A 269 -1.64 6.19 28.90
CA GLN A 269 -2.68 6.78 29.75
C GLN A 269 -3.31 5.74 30.68
N GLU A 270 -3.59 4.54 30.20
CA GLU A 270 -4.29 3.50 30.99
C GLU A 270 -3.31 2.58 31.75
N LYS A 271 -2.17 2.24 31.13
CA LYS A 271 -1.17 1.34 31.73
C LYS A 271 -0.02 2.09 32.41
N GLY A 272 0.03 3.43 32.33
CA GLY A 272 1.07 4.26 32.96
C GLY A 272 2.49 4.03 32.42
N ILE A 273 2.61 3.47 31.22
CA ILE A 273 3.90 3.15 30.61
C ILE A 273 4.54 4.44 30.07
N THR A 274 5.85 4.64 30.30
CA THR A 274 6.56 5.80 29.79
C THR A 274 6.47 5.88 28.25
N ALA A 275 6.42 7.09 27.70
CA ALA A 275 6.27 7.32 26.26
C ALA A 275 7.31 6.59 25.42
N LEU A 276 8.57 6.57 25.87
CA LEU A 276 9.66 5.85 25.20
C LEU A 276 9.40 4.33 25.15
N LYS A 277 9.02 3.73 26.29
CA LYS A 277 8.71 2.29 26.36
C LYS A 277 7.45 1.95 25.56
N ALA A 278 6.43 2.78 25.60
CA ALA A 278 5.22 2.63 24.79
C ALA A 278 5.55 2.69 23.29
N GLY A 279 6.46 3.57 22.85
CA GLY A 279 6.96 3.63 21.48
C GLY A 279 7.59 2.30 21.01
N PHE A 280 8.46 1.71 21.81
CA PHE A 280 9.03 0.39 21.49
C PHE A 280 7.97 -0.72 21.49
N MET A 281 7.04 -0.70 22.44
CA MET A 281 5.97 -1.71 22.50
C MET A 281 5.02 -1.63 21.29
N THR A 282 4.77 -0.44 20.75
CA THR A 282 3.96 -0.27 19.53
C THR A 282 4.63 -0.82 18.28
N THR A 283 5.94 -0.99 18.27
CA THR A 283 6.64 -1.61 17.14
C THR A 283 6.33 -3.11 17.03
N VAL A 284 6.08 -3.79 18.14
CA VAL A 284 5.86 -5.25 18.18
C VAL A 284 4.67 -5.70 17.31
N PRO A 285 3.46 -5.10 17.41
CA PRO A 285 2.34 -5.42 16.52
C PRO A 285 2.66 -5.23 15.03
N PHE A 286 3.45 -4.20 14.68
CA PHE A 286 3.83 -3.98 13.27
C PHE A 286 4.84 -4.99 12.77
N LEU A 287 5.79 -5.44 13.61
CA LEU A 287 6.68 -6.56 13.28
C LEU A 287 5.90 -7.86 13.12
N ALA A 288 4.96 -8.14 14.02
CA ALA A 288 4.07 -9.29 13.91
C ALA A 288 3.24 -9.23 12.62
N ALA A 289 2.71 -8.05 12.25
CA ALA A 289 1.97 -7.84 11.03
C ALA A 289 2.85 -8.01 9.77
N PHE A 290 4.11 -7.55 9.80
CA PHE A 290 5.10 -7.78 8.76
C PHE A 290 5.31 -9.28 8.50
N ILE A 291 5.58 -10.04 9.56
CA ILE A 291 5.75 -11.50 9.48
C ILE A 291 4.44 -12.16 9.03
N GLY A 292 3.32 -11.77 9.62
CA GLY A 292 2.00 -12.31 9.33
C GLY A 292 1.58 -12.14 7.86
N VAL A 293 1.85 -10.98 7.27
CA VAL A 293 1.48 -10.72 5.86
C VAL A 293 2.34 -11.54 4.88
N LEU A 294 3.63 -11.73 5.17
CA LEU A 294 4.51 -12.58 4.38
C LEU A 294 4.09 -14.06 4.48
N LEU A 295 3.84 -14.53 5.71
CA LEU A 295 3.39 -15.90 5.96
C LEU A 295 2.03 -16.17 5.30
N SER A 296 1.08 -15.24 5.38
CA SER A 296 -0.25 -15.41 4.79
C SER A 296 -0.20 -15.57 3.28
N GLY A 297 0.65 -14.77 2.60
CA GLY A 297 0.87 -14.88 1.17
C GLY A 297 1.48 -16.23 0.78
N TRP A 298 2.54 -16.62 1.49
CA TRP A 298 3.21 -17.90 1.25
C TRP A 298 2.29 -19.11 1.52
N VAL A 299 1.54 -19.11 2.62
CA VAL A 299 0.59 -20.19 2.96
C VAL A 299 -0.51 -20.29 1.91
N ALA A 300 -1.07 -19.16 1.45
CA ALA A 300 -2.09 -19.15 0.41
C ALA A 300 -1.59 -19.78 -0.88
N ASP A 301 -0.40 -19.41 -1.35
CA ASP A 301 0.18 -19.95 -2.58
C ASP A 301 0.59 -21.43 -2.41
N LEU A 302 1.07 -21.83 -1.23
CA LEU A 302 1.37 -23.23 -0.91
C LEU A 302 0.11 -24.10 -0.98
N LEU A 303 -1.02 -23.63 -0.47
CA LEU A 303 -2.30 -24.36 -0.53
C LEU A 303 -2.78 -24.53 -1.98
N VAL A 304 -2.63 -23.49 -2.81
CA VAL A 304 -2.96 -23.59 -4.25
C VAL A 304 -2.07 -24.63 -4.94
N ARG A 305 -0.76 -24.62 -4.68
CA ARG A 305 0.19 -25.61 -5.23
C ARG A 305 -0.13 -27.05 -4.79
N LYS A 306 -0.69 -27.22 -3.59
CA LYS A 306 -1.16 -28.54 -3.09
C LYS A 306 -2.51 -28.97 -3.66
N GLY A 307 -3.11 -28.21 -4.60
CA GLY A 307 -4.36 -28.55 -5.29
C GLY A 307 -5.64 -28.13 -4.56
N PHE A 308 -5.56 -27.35 -3.48
CA PHE A 308 -6.75 -26.77 -2.86
C PHE A 308 -7.36 -25.69 -3.75
N SER A 309 -8.68 -25.51 -3.66
CA SER A 309 -9.37 -24.48 -4.45
C SER A 309 -8.84 -23.08 -4.10
N LEU A 310 -8.78 -22.19 -5.08
CA LEU A 310 -8.30 -20.81 -4.93
C LEU A 310 -9.08 -20.07 -3.84
N GLY A 311 -10.39 -20.32 -3.74
CA GLY A 311 -11.24 -19.71 -2.72
C GLY A 311 -10.91 -20.16 -1.30
N PHE A 312 -10.62 -21.45 -1.10
CA PHE A 312 -10.19 -21.99 0.19
C PHE A 312 -8.81 -21.44 0.57
N ALA A 313 -7.84 -21.56 -0.33
CA ALA A 313 -6.46 -21.14 -0.10
C ALA A 313 -6.33 -19.67 0.31
N ARG A 314 -7.10 -18.76 -0.32
CA ARG A 314 -7.07 -17.33 0.00
C ARG A 314 -7.85 -16.94 1.24
N LYS A 315 -8.92 -17.68 1.60
CA LYS A 315 -9.73 -17.38 2.78
C LYS A 315 -9.10 -17.91 4.07
N THR A 316 -8.40 -19.04 4.02
CA THR A 316 -7.83 -19.69 5.20
C THR A 316 -6.91 -18.76 6.01
N PRO A 317 -5.90 -18.09 5.43
CA PRO A 317 -5.05 -17.17 6.21
C PRO A 317 -5.83 -16.00 6.85
N ILE A 318 -6.85 -15.48 6.15
CA ILE A 318 -7.70 -14.38 6.65
C ILE A 318 -8.50 -14.86 7.86
N ILE A 319 -9.16 -16.01 7.76
CA ILE A 319 -9.98 -16.56 8.83
C ILE A 319 -9.10 -16.90 10.04
N CYS A 320 -7.98 -17.58 9.83
CA CYS A 320 -7.03 -17.92 10.89
C CYS A 320 -6.48 -16.66 11.58
N GLY A 321 -6.08 -15.65 10.80
CA GLY A 321 -5.57 -14.39 11.33
C GLY A 321 -6.60 -13.63 12.16
N LEU A 322 -7.85 -13.54 11.71
CA LEU A 322 -8.94 -12.92 12.46
C LEU A 322 -9.28 -13.71 13.73
N LEU A 323 -9.28 -15.04 13.70
CA LEU A 323 -9.49 -15.87 14.88
C LEU A 323 -8.35 -15.68 15.89
N ILE A 324 -7.09 -15.66 15.45
CA ILE A 324 -5.95 -15.40 16.32
C ILE A 324 -6.03 -14.00 16.93
N SER A 325 -6.50 -13.00 16.17
CA SER A 325 -6.64 -11.64 16.68
C SER A 325 -7.62 -11.52 17.84
N THR A 326 -8.58 -12.45 17.98
CA THR A 326 -9.50 -12.46 19.14
C THR A 326 -8.79 -12.76 20.45
N CYS A 327 -7.58 -13.32 20.41
CA CYS A 327 -6.77 -13.56 21.63
C CYS A 327 -6.41 -12.24 22.36
N ILE A 328 -6.53 -11.08 21.69
CA ILE A 328 -6.36 -9.76 22.34
C ILE A 328 -7.37 -9.57 23.49
N MET A 329 -8.53 -10.23 23.43
CA MET A 329 -9.51 -10.18 24.52
C MET A 329 -8.94 -10.75 25.84
N GLY A 330 -7.98 -11.68 25.76
CA GLY A 330 -7.27 -12.24 26.91
C GLY A 330 -6.39 -11.21 27.62
N ALA A 331 -5.96 -10.15 26.94
CA ALA A 331 -5.13 -9.11 27.55
C ALA A 331 -5.86 -8.29 28.65
N ASN A 332 -7.19 -8.40 28.74
CA ASN A 332 -7.95 -7.78 29.83
C ASN A 332 -7.88 -8.57 31.15
N TYR A 333 -7.38 -9.80 31.12
CA TYR A 333 -7.29 -10.69 32.30
C TYR A 333 -5.85 -10.84 32.82
N THR A 334 -4.89 -10.16 32.17
CA THR A 334 -3.47 -10.07 32.58
C THR A 334 -3.12 -8.64 32.95
#